data_4d30c76768d8f0229584ac386972e084
#
_entry.id   4d30c76768d8f0229584ac386972e084
#
_cell.length_a   1.000
_cell.length_b   1.000
_cell.length_c   1.000
_cell.angle_alpha   90.00
_cell.angle_beta   90.00
_cell.angle_gamma   90.00
#
_symmetry.space_group_name_H-M   'P 1'
#
loop_
_entity.id
_entity.type
_entity.pdbx_description
1 polymer ?
#
loop_
_entity_poly.entity_id
_entity_poly.type
_entity_poly.pdbx_seq_one_letter_code
_entity_poly.pdbx_strand_id
1 'polypeptide(L)'
;LLAEKRKPMKKILLAMTAALVMALGVQAQAEIEFEKTVHDFGKLKQHGDASTEFKFTNTGSEPLIISNAKGSCGCTVPEWPREPIQPGETSSIKVKYDSKRLGPINKSVTITSNGSEQPKVLRIKGNIAAAPKTDDAAMPVKEPTMAPAAN
;
A
#
# COMPACT_ATOMS: atom_id res chain seq x y z
N LEU A 1 -13.30 -0.16 -77.24
CA LEU A 1 -13.65 -1.34 -76.36
C LEU A 1 -12.64 -1.52 -75.23
N LEU A 2 -12.62 -0.59 -74.31
CA LEU A 2 -11.98 -0.83 -73.02
C LEU A 2 -12.59 0.18 -72.03
N ALA A 3 -13.77 -0.11 -71.62
CA ALA A 3 -14.40 0.52 -70.47
C ALA A 3 -14.37 -0.47 -69.32
N GLU A 4 -13.52 -0.33 -68.54
CA GLU A 4 -13.13 -0.42 -67.52
C GLU A 4 -13.55 -0.51 -66.21
N LYS A 5 -13.20 -1.23 -65.42
CA LYS A 5 -13.57 -1.59 -64.05
C LYS A 5 -12.80 -0.75 -62.99
N ARG A 6 -13.23 0.50 -62.79
CA ARG A 6 -12.68 1.27 -61.65
C ARG A 6 -13.68 1.40 -60.50
N LYS A 7 -14.14 0.27 -59.96
CA LYS A 7 -15.12 0.33 -58.89
C LYS A 7 -15.01 -0.60 -57.71
N PRO A 8 -13.93 -1.05 -57.21
CA PRO A 8 -14.00 -1.51 -55.84
C PRO A 8 -13.11 -0.81 -54.82
N MET A 9 -12.10 -0.03 -55.26
CA MET A 9 -11.13 0.50 -54.32
C MET A 9 -11.70 1.42 -53.22
N LYS A 10 -12.65 2.32 -53.55
CA LYS A 10 -13.30 3.18 -52.54
C LYS A 10 -14.14 2.40 -51.54
N LYS A 11 -14.81 1.36 -51.97
CA LYS A 11 -15.61 0.48 -51.07
C LYS A 11 -14.72 -0.40 -50.19
N ILE A 12 -13.58 -0.84 -50.71
CA ILE A 12 -12.60 -1.62 -49.98
C ILE A 12 -11.89 -0.74 -48.98
N LEU A 13 -11.54 0.51 -49.34
CA LEU A 13 -10.92 1.46 -48.39
C LEU A 13 -11.87 1.81 -47.24
N LEU A 14 -13.16 2.02 -47.56
CA LEU A 14 -14.17 2.31 -46.54
C LEU A 14 -14.42 1.12 -45.60
N ALA A 15 -14.39 -0.09 -46.13
CA ALA A 15 -14.52 -1.32 -45.36
C ALA A 15 -13.30 -1.56 -44.45
N MET A 16 -12.09 -1.27 -44.92
CA MET A 16 -10.87 -1.39 -44.12
C MET A 16 -10.78 -0.34 -42.98
N THR A 17 -11.29 0.88 -43.21
CA THR A 17 -11.34 1.91 -42.15
C THR A 17 -12.39 1.56 -41.10
N ALA A 18 -13.53 1.02 -41.47
CA ALA A 18 -14.57 0.56 -40.55
C ALA A 18 -14.09 -0.64 -39.70
N ALA A 19 -13.32 -1.58 -40.27
CA ALA A 19 -12.75 -2.70 -39.55
C ALA A 19 -11.65 -2.29 -38.57
N LEU A 20 -10.88 -1.25 -38.88
CA LEU A 20 -9.82 -0.74 -37.98
C LEU A 20 -10.38 -0.03 -36.74
N VAL A 21 -11.55 0.63 -36.86
CA VAL A 21 -12.20 1.31 -35.73
C VAL A 21 -12.85 0.33 -34.75
N MET A 22 -13.24 -0.86 -35.18
CA MET A 22 -13.77 -1.92 -34.29
C MET A 22 -12.70 -2.67 -33.48
N ALA A 23 -11.43 -2.49 -33.81
CA ALA A 23 -10.32 -3.19 -33.11
C ALA A 23 -9.86 -2.48 -31.83
N LEU A 24 -10.38 -1.30 -31.50
CA LEU A 24 -10.20 -0.66 -30.19
C LEU A 24 -11.22 -1.23 -29.21
N GLY A 25 -11.13 -2.54 -28.97
CA GLY A 25 -11.86 -3.18 -27.88
C GLY A 25 -11.41 -2.56 -26.57
N VAL A 26 -12.26 -1.75 -25.96
CA VAL A 26 -12.10 -1.37 -24.55
C VAL A 26 -12.15 -2.67 -23.77
N GLN A 27 -10.99 -3.15 -23.37
CA GLN A 27 -10.92 -4.30 -22.46
C GLN A 27 -11.49 -3.84 -21.12
N ALA A 28 -12.69 -4.32 -20.80
CA ALA A 28 -13.22 -4.20 -19.47
C ALA A 28 -12.27 -4.94 -18.52
N GLN A 29 -11.68 -4.23 -17.57
CA GLN A 29 -10.69 -4.79 -16.67
C GLN A 29 -10.80 -4.12 -15.32
N ALA A 30 -10.62 -4.88 -14.25
CA ALA A 30 -10.41 -4.29 -12.94
C ALA A 30 -9.06 -3.59 -12.88
N GLU A 31 -8.94 -2.52 -12.12
CA GLU A 31 -7.68 -1.82 -11.93
C GLU A 31 -7.60 -1.31 -10.49
N ILE A 32 -6.44 -1.51 -9.87
CA ILE A 32 -6.19 -1.06 -8.50
C ILE A 32 -5.23 0.12 -8.49
N GLU A 33 -5.69 1.26 -7.99
CA GLU A 33 -4.88 2.46 -7.81
C GLU A 33 -4.79 2.82 -6.33
N PHE A 34 -3.57 2.91 -5.80
CA PHE A 34 -3.30 3.29 -4.43
C PHE A 34 -3.03 4.79 -4.33
N GLU A 35 -3.64 5.48 -3.35
CA GLU A 35 -3.33 6.89 -3.05
C GLU A 35 -1.86 7.07 -2.64
N LYS A 36 -1.31 6.09 -1.92
CA LYS A 36 0.11 6.00 -1.55
C LYS A 36 0.53 4.54 -1.45
N THR A 37 1.76 4.26 -1.83
CA THR A 37 2.35 2.91 -1.73
C THR A 37 3.42 2.82 -0.66
N VAL A 38 3.77 3.93 -0.03
CA VAL A 38 4.77 4.01 1.05
C VAL A 38 4.19 4.76 2.23
N HIS A 39 4.38 4.21 3.43
CA HIS A 39 4.07 4.88 4.68
C HIS A 39 5.30 4.89 5.57
N ASP A 40 5.60 6.06 6.12
CA ASP A 40 6.69 6.24 7.07
C ASP A 40 6.11 6.58 8.45
N PHE A 41 6.34 5.71 9.41
CA PHE A 41 5.94 5.91 10.80
C PHE A 41 6.83 6.91 11.54
N GLY A 42 7.97 7.30 10.95
CA GLY A 42 8.97 8.10 11.63
C GLY A 42 9.58 7.37 12.84
N LYS A 43 9.69 8.07 13.97
CA LYS A 43 10.19 7.49 15.22
C LYS A 43 9.03 7.03 16.09
N LEU A 44 8.96 5.74 16.34
CA LEU A 44 8.00 5.10 17.25
C LEU A 44 8.68 4.68 18.55
N LYS A 45 7.90 4.66 19.63
CA LYS A 45 8.32 4.02 20.88
C LYS A 45 8.04 2.51 20.79
N GLN A 46 8.87 1.71 21.44
CA GLN A 46 8.61 0.29 21.61
C GLN A 46 7.22 0.07 22.24
N HIS A 47 6.48 -0.92 21.75
CA HIS A 47 5.08 -1.22 22.09
C HIS A 47 4.07 -0.12 21.67
N GLY A 48 4.51 0.91 20.94
CA GLY A 48 3.60 1.91 20.36
C GLY A 48 2.79 1.34 19.21
N ASP A 49 1.74 2.07 18.81
CA ASP A 49 0.93 1.69 17.66
C ASP A 49 1.73 1.87 16.35
N ALA A 50 1.88 0.79 15.63
CA ALA A 50 2.51 0.73 14.31
C ALA A 50 1.52 0.20 13.27
N SER A 51 0.34 0.78 13.24
CA SER A 51 -0.72 0.46 12.29
C SER A 51 -0.87 1.58 11.26
N THR A 52 -1.16 1.23 10.02
CA THR A 52 -1.45 2.19 8.95
C THR A 52 -2.47 1.62 7.98
N GLU A 53 -3.09 2.52 7.21
CA GLU A 53 -4.01 2.16 6.14
C GLU A 53 -3.48 2.66 4.80
N PHE A 54 -3.57 1.79 3.80
CA PHE A 54 -3.32 2.12 2.41
C PHE A 54 -4.65 2.14 1.68
N LYS A 55 -5.15 3.33 1.41
CA LYS A 55 -6.37 3.51 0.62
C LYS A 55 -6.10 3.25 -0.84
N PHE A 56 -7.06 2.63 -1.50
CA PHE A 56 -7.04 2.38 -2.93
C PHE A 56 -8.43 2.51 -3.52
N THR A 57 -8.49 2.74 -4.82
CA THR A 57 -9.72 2.84 -5.59
C THR A 57 -9.67 1.83 -6.73
N ASN A 58 -10.79 1.20 -7.02
CA ASN A 58 -10.96 0.45 -8.26
C ASN A 58 -11.23 1.44 -9.39
N THR A 59 -10.21 1.77 -10.17
CA THR A 59 -10.32 2.68 -11.31
C THR A 59 -10.71 1.96 -12.61
N GLY A 60 -10.84 0.65 -12.56
CA GLY A 60 -11.28 -0.18 -13.67
C GLY A 60 -12.79 -0.17 -13.88
N SER A 61 -13.24 -0.95 -14.84
CA SER A 61 -14.65 -1.12 -15.22
C SER A 61 -15.27 -2.43 -14.72
N GLU A 62 -14.46 -3.32 -14.13
CA GLU A 62 -14.89 -4.60 -13.58
C GLU A 62 -14.65 -4.66 -12.06
N PRO A 63 -15.39 -5.50 -11.32
CA PRO A 63 -15.16 -5.67 -9.89
C PRO A 63 -13.73 -6.12 -9.57
N LEU A 64 -13.09 -5.43 -8.64
CA LEU A 64 -11.74 -5.71 -8.17
C LEU A 64 -11.78 -6.71 -7.01
N ILE A 65 -11.01 -7.78 -7.13
CA ILE A 65 -10.89 -8.83 -6.11
C ILE A 65 -9.44 -8.92 -5.68
N ILE A 66 -9.19 -8.70 -4.39
CA ILE A 66 -7.88 -8.94 -3.80
C ILE A 66 -7.81 -10.39 -3.34
N SER A 67 -7.02 -11.19 -4.03
CA SER A 67 -6.87 -12.62 -3.75
C SER A 67 -5.90 -12.89 -2.60
N ASN A 68 -4.88 -12.05 -2.44
CA ASN A 68 -3.89 -12.22 -1.40
C ASN A 68 -3.22 -10.90 -1.01
N ALA A 69 -2.83 -10.81 0.27
CA ALA A 69 -1.93 -9.78 0.78
C ALA A 69 -0.94 -10.43 1.74
N LYS A 70 0.35 -10.34 1.43
CA LYS A 70 1.41 -11.03 2.17
C LYS A 70 2.49 -10.07 2.64
N GLY A 71 2.72 -10.01 3.95
CA GLY A 71 3.85 -9.31 4.55
C GLY A 71 5.18 -9.99 4.24
N SER A 72 6.25 -9.21 4.13
CA SER A 72 7.61 -9.72 3.92
C SER A 72 8.18 -10.50 5.10
N CYS A 73 7.53 -10.43 6.27
CA CYS A 73 7.83 -11.22 7.45
C CYS A 73 6.56 -11.46 8.29
N GLY A 74 6.58 -12.40 9.22
CA GLY A 74 5.49 -12.58 10.19
C GLY A 74 5.28 -11.41 11.16
N CYS A 75 6.16 -10.41 11.14
CA CYS A 75 6.07 -9.17 11.91
C CYS A 75 5.19 -8.10 11.23
N THR A 76 4.73 -8.33 10.02
CA THR A 76 3.89 -7.43 9.21
C THR A 76 2.65 -8.16 8.80
N VAL A 77 1.52 -7.79 9.39
CA VAL A 77 0.23 -8.46 9.19
C VAL A 77 -0.70 -7.53 8.42
N PRO A 78 -1.01 -7.84 7.14
CA PRO A 78 -2.00 -7.13 6.37
C PRO A 78 -3.40 -7.69 6.60
N GLU A 79 -4.39 -6.79 6.62
CA GLU A 79 -5.83 -7.09 6.56
C GLU A 79 -6.43 -6.37 5.35
N TRP A 80 -7.24 -7.07 4.57
CA TRP A 80 -7.82 -6.54 3.33
C TRP A 80 -9.28 -7.00 3.16
N PRO A 81 -10.09 -6.23 2.39
CA PRO A 81 -11.47 -6.63 2.11
C PRO A 81 -11.52 -7.95 1.31
N ARG A 82 -12.45 -8.81 1.67
CA ARG A 82 -12.66 -10.10 1.02
C ARG A 82 -13.76 -10.04 -0.04
N GLU A 83 -14.58 -9.02 0.01
CA GLU A 83 -15.65 -8.78 -0.95
C GLU A 83 -15.12 -8.05 -2.18
N PRO A 84 -15.74 -8.28 -3.36
CA PRO A 84 -15.39 -7.55 -4.58
C PRO A 84 -15.65 -6.06 -4.42
N ILE A 85 -14.68 -5.22 -4.78
CA ILE A 85 -14.77 -3.76 -4.76
C ILE A 85 -15.28 -3.30 -6.13
N GLN A 86 -16.42 -2.61 -6.15
CA GLN A 86 -17.07 -2.19 -7.38
C GLN A 86 -16.27 -1.11 -8.11
N PRO A 87 -16.46 -0.93 -9.44
CA PRO A 87 -15.88 0.16 -10.19
C PRO A 87 -16.14 1.52 -9.54
N GLY A 88 -15.08 2.32 -9.34
CA GLY A 88 -15.13 3.62 -8.68
C GLY A 88 -15.21 3.57 -7.16
N GLU A 89 -15.30 2.40 -6.55
CA GLU A 89 -15.34 2.25 -5.09
C GLU A 89 -13.94 2.34 -4.50
N THR A 90 -13.86 3.00 -3.34
CA THR A 90 -12.62 3.13 -2.54
C THR A 90 -12.68 2.21 -1.34
N SER A 91 -11.57 1.54 -1.06
CA SER A 91 -11.40 0.68 0.11
C SER A 91 -10.00 0.84 0.69
N SER A 92 -9.63 0.07 1.71
CA SER A 92 -8.31 0.15 2.33
C SER A 92 -7.72 -1.20 2.70
N ILE A 93 -6.40 -1.27 2.70
CA ILE A 93 -5.62 -2.37 3.26
C ILE A 93 -4.99 -1.86 4.56
N LYS A 94 -5.35 -2.47 5.68
CA LYS A 94 -4.75 -2.19 6.98
C LYS A 94 -3.47 -3.01 7.12
N VAL A 95 -2.42 -2.38 7.61
CA VAL A 95 -1.13 -3.05 7.84
C VAL A 95 -0.68 -2.76 9.26
N LYS A 96 -0.47 -3.81 10.03
CA LYS A 96 0.05 -3.75 11.40
C LYS A 96 1.44 -4.33 11.47
N TYR A 97 2.37 -3.59 12.10
CA TYR A 97 3.73 -4.04 12.36
C TYR A 97 3.92 -4.37 13.84
N ASP A 98 4.71 -5.41 14.14
CA ASP A 98 5.07 -5.79 15.51
C ASP A 98 6.09 -4.81 16.11
N SER A 99 5.59 -3.80 16.82
CA SER A 99 6.39 -2.74 17.46
C SER A 99 7.18 -3.16 18.70
N LYS A 100 7.14 -4.44 19.09
CA LYS A 100 8.02 -4.98 20.13
C LYS A 100 9.48 -5.01 19.69
N ARG A 101 9.74 -5.05 18.39
CA ARG A 101 11.07 -5.13 17.79
C ARG A 101 11.69 -3.75 17.69
N LEU A 102 12.84 -3.57 18.36
CA LEU A 102 13.63 -2.33 18.27
C LEU A 102 14.35 -2.24 16.91
N GLY A 103 14.61 -1.00 16.48
CA GLY A 103 15.41 -0.72 15.30
C GLY A 103 14.59 -0.28 14.09
N PRO A 104 15.20 -0.25 12.90
CA PRO A 104 14.58 0.27 11.70
C PRO A 104 13.48 -0.65 11.17
N ILE A 105 12.38 -0.05 10.77
CA ILE A 105 11.31 -0.68 10.00
C ILE A 105 11.58 -0.45 8.52
N ASN A 106 11.70 -1.52 7.75
CA ASN A 106 11.75 -1.49 6.30
C ASN A 106 11.13 -2.79 5.80
N LYS A 107 9.81 -2.80 5.69
CA LYS A 107 9.03 -3.98 5.34
C LYS A 107 8.10 -3.68 4.18
N SER A 108 7.70 -4.74 3.49
CA SER A 108 6.77 -4.65 2.37
C SER A 108 5.59 -5.59 2.56
N VAL A 109 4.51 -5.23 1.90
CA VAL A 109 3.32 -6.07 1.73
C VAL A 109 3.06 -6.22 0.25
N THR A 110 3.00 -7.45 -0.22
CA THR A 110 2.71 -7.79 -1.62
C THR A 110 1.22 -8.08 -1.75
N ILE A 111 0.55 -7.35 -2.65
CA ILE A 111 -0.87 -7.44 -2.93
C ILE A 111 -1.07 -8.10 -4.27
N THR A 112 -1.84 -9.17 -4.31
CA THR A 112 -2.25 -9.86 -5.53
C THR A 112 -3.74 -9.66 -5.75
N SER A 113 -4.12 -9.20 -6.94
CA SER A 113 -5.50 -8.95 -7.33
C SER A 113 -5.71 -9.23 -8.80
N ASN A 114 -6.97 -9.26 -9.23
CA ASN A 114 -7.33 -9.32 -10.66
C ASN A 114 -7.20 -7.95 -11.36
N GLY A 115 -6.92 -6.88 -10.63
CA GLY A 115 -6.75 -5.52 -11.16
C GLY A 115 -5.32 -5.19 -11.61
N SER A 116 -4.44 -6.16 -11.69
CA SER A 116 -3.06 -5.97 -12.14
C SER A 116 -2.42 -7.31 -12.46
N GLU A 117 -1.74 -7.43 -13.60
CA GLU A 117 -0.96 -8.61 -13.96
C GLU A 117 0.23 -8.82 -13.01
N GLN A 118 0.79 -7.73 -12.50
CA GLN A 118 1.89 -7.75 -11.54
C GLN A 118 1.40 -7.44 -10.13
N PRO A 119 1.86 -8.17 -9.11
CA PRO A 119 1.53 -7.85 -7.73
C PRO A 119 1.96 -6.42 -7.36
N LYS A 120 1.09 -5.68 -6.69
CA LYS A 120 1.43 -4.35 -6.15
C LYS A 120 2.18 -4.49 -4.84
N VAL A 121 3.19 -3.65 -4.61
CA VAL A 121 4.01 -3.69 -3.40
C VAL A 121 3.84 -2.41 -2.60
N LEU A 122 3.31 -2.56 -1.39
CA LEU A 122 3.24 -1.49 -0.39
C LEU A 122 4.47 -1.56 0.52
N ARG A 123 4.95 -0.43 1.00
CA ARG A 123 6.13 -0.35 1.88
C ARG A 123 5.82 0.41 3.15
N ILE A 124 6.31 -0.10 4.28
CA ILE A 124 6.31 0.61 5.54
C ILE A 124 7.75 0.86 5.99
N LYS A 125 8.00 2.06 6.48
CA LYS A 125 9.28 2.52 6.99
C LYS A 125 9.11 3.13 8.36
N GLY A 126 10.19 3.27 9.10
CA GLY A 126 10.22 3.92 10.41
C GLY A 126 11.37 3.43 11.26
N ASN A 127 11.40 3.84 12.52
CA ASN A 127 12.38 3.39 13.50
C ASN A 127 11.73 3.26 14.87
N ILE A 128 11.89 2.11 15.51
CA ILE A 128 11.39 1.86 16.86
C ILE A 128 12.53 2.03 17.85
N ALA A 129 12.42 3.07 18.70
CA ALA A 129 13.33 3.32 19.78
C ALA A 129 12.84 2.64 21.08
N ALA A 130 13.78 2.27 21.96
CA ALA A 130 13.43 1.83 23.29
C ALA A 130 12.60 2.91 24.00
N ALA A 131 11.59 2.49 24.76
CA ALA A 131 10.94 3.41 25.69
C ALA A 131 12.01 3.99 26.64
N PRO A 132 11.99 5.29 26.95
CA PRO A 132 12.86 5.82 27.97
C PRO A 132 12.65 4.97 29.24
N LYS A 133 13.71 4.40 29.78
CA LYS A 133 13.63 3.88 31.13
C LYS A 133 13.34 5.09 32.00
N THR A 134 12.19 5.16 32.61
CA THR A 134 11.96 6.02 33.75
C THR A 134 12.81 5.46 34.87
N ASP A 135 14.07 5.85 34.91
CA ASP A 135 14.88 5.77 36.12
C ASP A 135 14.30 6.82 37.09
N ASP A 136 13.11 6.52 37.57
CA ASP A 136 12.59 7.14 38.76
C ASP A 136 13.12 6.39 39.97
N ALA A 137 14.43 6.47 40.12
CA ALA A 137 15.11 6.25 41.37
C ALA A 137 15.88 7.54 41.64
N ALA A 138 15.14 8.59 42.00
CA ALA A 138 15.70 9.64 42.80
C ALA A 138 16.17 9.01 44.12
N MET A 139 17.45 8.62 44.15
CA MET A 139 18.10 8.33 45.40
C MET A 139 18.01 9.60 46.25
N PRO A 140 17.45 9.53 47.47
CA PRO A 140 17.49 10.65 48.35
C PRO A 140 18.98 10.97 48.64
N VAL A 141 19.41 12.14 48.22
CA VAL A 141 20.69 12.72 48.60
C VAL A 141 20.65 12.84 50.11
N LYS A 142 21.43 12.01 50.79
CA LYS A 142 21.65 12.06 52.21
C LYS A 142 22.49 13.32 52.47
N GLU A 143 21.84 14.36 52.92
CA GLU A 143 22.47 15.58 53.40
C GLU A 143 23.54 15.27 54.46
N PRO A 144 24.77 15.77 54.33
CA PRO A 144 25.75 15.57 55.37
C PRO A 144 25.34 16.41 56.57
N THR A 145 24.91 15.77 57.65
CA THR A 145 24.69 16.36 58.94
C THR A 145 26.02 16.91 59.47
N MET A 146 26.18 18.21 59.41
CA MET A 146 27.28 18.87 60.14
C MET A 146 27.04 18.71 61.64
N ALA A 147 27.94 18.00 62.31
CA ALA A 147 28.00 17.94 63.75
C ALA A 147 28.47 19.31 64.28
N PRO A 148 27.86 19.86 65.35
CA PRO A 148 28.35 21.11 65.99
C PRO A 148 29.64 20.81 66.72
N ALA A 149 30.63 21.63 66.49
CA ALA A 149 31.85 21.64 67.27
C ALA A 149 31.54 22.07 68.75
N ALA A 150 31.88 21.20 69.66
CA ALA A 150 31.87 21.52 71.07
C ALA A 150 33.19 22.27 71.43
N ASN A 151 33.04 23.40 72.12
CA ASN A 151 34.06 24.16 72.73
C ASN A 151 34.53 23.48 74.03
#